data_a489bc8035b2b524e31747534c78abe6
#
_entry.id   a489bc8035b2b524e31747534c78abe6
#
_cell.length_a   1.000
_cell.length_b   1.000
_cell.length_c   1.000
_cell.angle_alpha   90.00
_cell.angle_beta   90.00
_cell.angle_gamma   90.00
#
_symmetry.space_group_name_H-M   'P 1'
#
loop_
_entity.id
_entity.type
_entity.pdbx_description
1 polymer ?
#
loop_
_entity_poly.entity_id
_entity_poly.type
_entity_poly.pdbx_seq_one_letter_code
_entity_poly.pdbx_strand_id
1 'polypeptide(L)'
;MTVQTDAGLVYGTRMGENRYQVKLNPPGILDLNRTSDCAYVELGDPGIPHAVTQVHELSREKLRQRGIALRHDPAFPKGANVNFYTRLSPDRVRLLTYERGVEDFTLACGTGSASVAVVLWKKGQLPEGRLIAENEGGTLTVTLSGENGKVTQLLLEGPAEIVNITEL
;
A
#
# COMPACT_ATOMS: atom_id res chain seq x y z
N MET A 1 -19.71 -3.03 9.15
CA MET A 1 -20.16 -3.42 7.80
C MET A 1 -19.30 -4.58 7.32
N THR A 2 -19.93 -5.60 6.75
CA THR A 2 -19.23 -6.75 6.16
C THR A 2 -19.69 -6.88 4.71
N VAL A 3 -18.75 -7.02 3.79
CA VAL A 3 -19.03 -7.15 2.36
C VAL A 3 -18.42 -8.46 1.86
N GLN A 4 -19.22 -9.25 1.15
CA GLN A 4 -18.73 -10.44 0.43
C GLN A 4 -18.15 -9.98 -0.90
N THR A 5 -16.90 -10.39 -1.16
CA THR A 5 -16.21 -10.17 -2.42
C THR A 5 -15.68 -11.50 -2.97
N ASP A 6 -15.20 -11.51 -4.20
CA ASP A 6 -14.55 -12.70 -4.79
C ASP A 6 -13.29 -13.11 -4.01
N ALA A 7 -12.65 -12.15 -3.32
CA ALA A 7 -11.50 -12.40 -2.44
C ALA A 7 -11.89 -12.78 -1.00
N GLY A 8 -13.19 -12.98 -0.71
CA GLY A 8 -13.72 -13.32 0.61
C GLY A 8 -14.39 -12.15 1.32
N LEU A 9 -14.58 -12.29 2.64
CA LEU A 9 -15.22 -11.28 3.48
C LEU A 9 -14.30 -10.09 3.76
N VAL A 10 -14.78 -8.89 3.47
CA VAL A 10 -14.12 -7.62 3.80
C VAL A 10 -14.88 -6.96 4.95
N TYR A 11 -14.14 -6.61 6.00
CA TYR A 11 -14.68 -5.95 7.19
C TYR A 11 -14.35 -4.47 7.15
N GLY A 12 -15.39 -3.63 7.23
CA GLY A 12 -15.25 -2.19 7.26
C GLY A 12 -15.96 -1.56 8.47
N THR A 13 -15.36 -0.51 9.00
CA THR A 13 -15.87 0.28 10.11
C THR A 13 -15.96 1.74 9.70
N ARG A 14 -17.08 2.41 9.99
CA ARG A 14 -17.19 3.85 9.81
C ARG A 14 -16.49 4.54 10.99
N MET A 15 -15.52 5.38 10.70
CA MET A 15 -14.69 6.09 11.69
C MET A 15 -15.18 7.52 11.95
N GLY A 16 -16.05 8.05 11.07
CA GLY A 16 -16.58 9.40 11.14
C GLY A 16 -17.38 9.74 9.89
N GLU A 17 -17.65 11.02 9.68
CA GLU A 17 -18.27 11.49 8.44
C GLU A 17 -17.27 11.27 7.28
N ASN A 18 -17.74 10.52 6.26
CA ASN A 18 -16.97 10.17 5.06
C ASN A 18 -15.59 9.54 5.31
N ARG A 19 -15.39 8.92 6.50
CA ARG A 19 -14.16 8.18 6.81
C ARG A 19 -14.48 6.75 7.18
N TYR A 20 -13.75 5.84 6.57
CA TYR A 20 -13.95 4.40 6.72
C TYR A 20 -12.60 3.71 6.91
N GLN A 21 -12.63 2.66 7.71
CA GLN A 21 -11.48 1.79 7.94
C GLN A 21 -11.82 0.39 7.46
N VAL A 22 -10.91 -0.23 6.72
CA VAL A 22 -11.02 -1.62 6.27
C VAL A 22 -9.87 -2.44 6.80
N LYS A 23 -10.17 -3.70 7.14
CA LYS A 23 -9.14 -4.67 7.50
C LYS A 23 -8.56 -5.26 6.22
N LEU A 24 -7.25 -5.14 6.04
CA LEU A 24 -6.50 -5.79 4.97
C LEU A 24 -5.93 -7.13 5.45
N ASN A 25 -5.65 -8.01 4.51
CA ASN A 25 -4.90 -9.22 4.80
C ASN A 25 -3.45 -8.87 5.13
N PRO A 26 -2.85 -9.49 6.17
CA PRO A 26 -1.44 -9.33 6.45
C PRO A 26 -0.59 -9.90 5.30
N PRO A 27 0.71 -9.55 5.21
CA PRO A 27 1.57 -10.03 4.14
C PRO A 27 1.77 -11.55 4.23
N GLY A 28 1.50 -12.27 3.12
CA GLY A 28 1.91 -13.64 2.91
C GLY A 28 3.38 -13.74 2.55
N ILE A 29 3.92 -12.75 1.83
CA ILE A 29 5.34 -12.63 1.49
C ILE A 29 5.85 -11.25 1.88
N LEU A 30 7.02 -11.21 2.51
CA LEU A 30 7.78 -9.99 2.84
C LEU A 30 9.27 -10.26 2.66
N ASP A 31 9.87 -9.61 1.67
CA ASP A 31 11.30 -9.64 1.38
C ASP A 31 11.83 -8.21 1.35
N LEU A 32 12.63 -7.84 2.33
CA LEU A 32 13.15 -6.48 2.47
C LEU A 32 14.27 -6.13 1.47
N ASN A 33 14.89 -7.14 0.85
CA ASN A 33 16.06 -7.02 0.01
C ASN A 33 15.86 -7.75 -1.34
N ARG A 34 14.67 -7.64 -1.92
CA ARG A 34 14.33 -8.35 -3.16
C ARG A 34 15.22 -7.93 -4.33
N THR A 35 15.54 -6.64 -4.40
CA THR A 35 16.61 -6.08 -5.21
C THR A 35 17.48 -5.18 -4.34
N SER A 36 18.54 -4.59 -4.89
CA SER A 36 19.44 -3.69 -4.16
C SER A 36 18.73 -2.47 -3.54
N ASP A 37 17.59 -2.06 -4.10
CA ASP A 37 16.89 -0.84 -3.73
C ASP A 37 15.37 -1.00 -3.52
N CYS A 38 14.84 -2.23 -3.70
CA CYS A 38 13.42 -2.53 -3.52
C CYS A 38 13.18 -3.65 -2.52
N ALA A 39 12.26 -3.41 -1.59
CA ALA A 39 11.57 -4.46 -0.86
C ALA A 39 10.39 -4.99 -1.69
N TYR A 40 9.95 -6.21 -1.38
CA TYR A 40 8.81 -6.86 -1.98
C TYR A 40 7.81 -7.32 -0.92
N VAL A 41 6.53 -7.04 -1.16
CA VAL A 41 5.42 -7.43 -0.27
C VAL A 41 4.31 -8.02 -1.12
N GLU A 42 3.76 -9.17 -0.70
CA GLU A 42 2.46 -9.65 -1.18
C GLU A 42 1.47 -9.61 -0.02
N LEU A 43 0.40 -8.80 -0.14
CA LEU A 43 -0.65 -8.73 0.87
C LEU A 43 -1.70 -9.80 0.59
N GLY A 44 -1.86 -10.74 1.54
CA GLY A 44 -2.74 -11.90 1.40
C GLY A 44 -2.05 -13.14 0.80
N ASP A 45 -2.83 -14.22 0.62
CA ASP A 45 -2.42 -15.45 -0.03
C ASP A 45 -3.63 -16.06 -0.78
N PRO A 46 -3.68 -16.04 -2.13
CA PRO A 46 -2.72 -15.40 -3.04
C PRO A 46 -2.68 -13.88 -2.86
N GLY A 47 -1.45 -13.33 -2.86
CA GLY A 47 -1.22 -11.94 -2.49
C GLY A 47 -1.23 -10.97 -3.67
N ILE A 48 -1.51 -9.70 -3.36
CA ILE A 48 -1.32 -8.56 -4.27
C ILE A 48 0.14 -8.12 -4.18
N PRO A 49 0.91 -8.20 -5.29
CA PRO A 49 2.34 -7.95 -5.28
C PRO A 49 2.67 -6.45 -5.32
N HIS A 50 3.58 -6.02 -4.45
CA HIS A 50 4.07 -4.65 -4.34
C HIS A 50 5.60 -4.61 -4.26
N ALA A 51 6.24 -3.84 -5.13
CA ALA A 51 7.60 -3.36 -4.97
C ALA A 51 7.58 -2.04 -4.21
N VAL A 52 8.45 -1.88 -3.23
CA VAL A 52 8.50 -0.70 -2.35
C VAL A 52 9.90 -0.14 -2.36
N THR A 53 10.07 1.09 -2.79
CA THR A 53 11.38 1.76 -2.88
C THR A 53 11.31 3.20 -2.38
N GLN A 54 12.29 3.59 -1.58
CA GLN A 54 12.46 4.97 -1.14
C GLN A 54 13.16 5.78 -2.23
N VAL A 55 12.70 7.00 -2.44
CA VAL A 55 13.31 7.95 -3.37
C VAL A 55 13.48 9.32 -2.71
N HIS A 56 14.39 10.13 -3.25
CA HIS A 56 14.60 11.49 -2.74
C HIS A 56 13.55 12.49 -3.27
N GLU A 57 13.08 12.26 -4.49
CA GLU A 57 12.12 13.14 -5.17
C GLU A 57 11.01 12.31 -5.79
N LEU A 58 9.75 12.74 -5.58
CA LEU A 58 8.57 12.15 -6.22
C LEU A 58 8.17 13.03 -7.40
N SER A 59 8.44 12.55 -8.61
CA SER A 59 8.03 13.15 -9.86
C SER A 59 7.53 12.04 -10.80
N ARG A 60 6.29 12.15 -11.27
CA ARG A 60 5.71 11.19 -12.23
C ARG A 60 6.58 11.09 -13.49
N GLU A 61 7.05 12.21 -14.00
CA GLU A 61 7.89 12.27 -15.20
C GLU A 61 9.22 11.51 -14.98
N LYS A 62 9.96 11.84 -13.91
CA LYS A 62 11.27 11.25 -13.62
C LYS A 62 11.17 9.76 -13.24
N LEU A 63 10.08 9.34 -12.60
CA LEU A 63 9.91 7.98 -12.10
C LEU A 63 9.20 7.04 -13.08
N ARG A 64 8.61 7.55 -14.18
CA ARG A 64 7.84 6.74 -15.13
C ARG A 64 8.64 5.56 -15.69
N GLN A 65 9.82 5.81 -16.23
CA GLN A 65 10.65 4.76 -16.83
C GLN A 65 11.09 3.72 -15.78
N ARG A 66 11.40 4.16 -14.56
CA ARG A 66 11.73 3.25 -13.46
C ARG A 66 10.51 2.46 -12.98
N GLY A 67 9.32 3.07 -12.98
CA GLY A 67 8.05 2.39 -12.69
C GLY A 67 7.78 1.26 -13.69
N ILE A 68 7.90 1.56 -14.99
CA ILE A 68 7.76 0.55 -16.06
C ILE A 68 8.78 -0.57 -15.90
N ALA A 69 10.05 -0.24 -15.69
CA ALA A 69 11.12 -1.24 -15.53
C ALA A 69 10.85 -2.16 -14.33
N LEU A 70 10.57 -1.61 -13.15
CA LEU A 70 10.30 -2.41 -11.95
C LEU A 70 8.98 -3.20 -12.04
N ARG A 71 7.96 -2.66 -12.74
CA ARG A 71 6.69 -3.35 -12.97
C ARG A 71 6.87 -4.69 -13.68
N HIS A 72 7.88 -4.79 -14.55
CA HIS A 72 8.19 -5.96 -15.38
C HIS A 72 9.51 -6.64 -15.01
N ASP A 73 10.14 -6.25 -13.91
CA ASP A 73 11.43 -6.80 -13.49
C ASP A 73 11.30 -8.30 -13.18
N PRO A 74 12.20 -9.16 -13.70
CA PRO A 74 12.21 -10.61 -13.42
C PRO A 74 12.29 -10.95 -11.93
N ALA A 75 12.79 -10.06 -11.08
CA ALA A 75 12.76 -10.22 -9.63
C ALA A 75 11.33 -10.29 -9.08
N PHE A 76 10.34 -9.80 -9.82
CA PHE A 76 8.91 -9.83 -9.46
C PHE A 76 8.12 -10.70 -10.46
N PRO A 77 8.12 -12.03 -10.33
CA PRO A 77 7.61 -12.95 -11.36
C PRO A 77 6.11 -12.80 -11.66
N LYS A 78 5.33 -12.24 -10.72
CA LYS A 78 3.92 -11.88 -10.91
C LYS A 78 3.75 -10.46 -11.45
N GLY A 79 4.85 -9.74 -11.73
CA GLY A 79 4.90 -8.28 -11.81
C GLY A 79 4.57 -7.65 -10.45
N ALA A 80 4.63 -6.33 -10.35
CA ALA A 80 4.33 -5.63 -9.10
C ALA A 80 3.66 -4.27 -9.34
N ASN A 81 2.85 -3.82 -8.38
CA ASN A 81 2.57 -2.41 -8.19
C ASN A 81 3.83 -1.77 -7.61
N VAL A 82 4.33 -0.69 -8.23
CA VAL A 82 5.57 -0.07 -7.81
C VAL A 82 5.28 1.17 -6.98
N ASN A 83 5.70 1.13 -5.72
CA ASN A 83 5.44 2.17 -4.74
C ASN A 83 6.71 2.97 -4.47
N PHE A 84 6.75 4.20 -4.95
CA PHE A 84 7.81 5.16 -4.68
C PHE A 84 7.40 6.04 -3.51
N TYR A 85 8.22 6.14 -2.47
CA TYR A 85 7.89 6.98 -1.34
C TYR A 85 9.06 7.86 -0.89
N THR A 86 8.71 9.02 -0.34
CA THR A 86 9.62 9.95 0.34
C THR A 86 9.16 10.13 1.78
N ARG A 87 10.07 10.10 2.75
CA ARG A 87 9.73 10.36 4.15
C ARG A 87 9.57 11.86 4.39
N LEU A 88 8.48 12.23 5.05
CA LEU A 88 8.20 13.61 5.50
C LEU A 88 8.45 13.75 7.01
N SER A 89 8.13 12.71 7.79
CA SER A 89 8.39 12.59 9.22
C SER A 89 8.51 11.10 9.60
N PRO A 90 8.80 10.74 10.87
CA PRO A 90 8.89 9.35 11.29
C PRO A 90 7.64 8.50 11.01
N ASP A 91 6.46 9.12 11.00
CA ASP A 91 5.16 8.49 10.82
C ASP A 91 4.43 8.91 9.53
N ARG A 92 5.10 9.68 8.64
CA ARG A 92 4.46 10.26 7.45
C ARG A 92 5.33 10.12 6.21
N VAL A 93 4.71 9.72 5.12
CA VAL A 93 5.33 9.61 3.79
C VAL A 93 4.48 10.30 2.74
N ARG A 94 5.10 10.73 1.65
CA ARG A 94 4.42 11.00 0.37
C ARG A 94 4.66 9.82 -0.55
N LEU A 95 3.65 9.42 -1.32
CA LEU A 95 3.62 8.18 -2.08
C LEU A 95 3.09 8.39 -3.50
N LEU A 96 3.78 7.78 -4.47
CA LEU A 96 3.29 7.56 -5.83
C LEU A 96 3.30 6.07 -6.14
N THR A 97 2.21 5.55 -6.69
CA THR A 97 2.13 4.14 -7.13
C THR A 97 1.96 4.05 -8.64
N TYR A 98 2.90 3.38 -9.31
CA TYR A 98 2.75 2.92 -10.68
C TYR A 98 2.04 1.56 -10.62
N GLU A 99 0.80 1.49 -11.13
CA GLU A 99 -0.11 0.39 -10.81
C GLU A 99 -0.16 -0.66 -11.91
N ARG A 100 0.00 -1.92 -11.52
CA ARG A 100 -0.14 -3.08 -12.38
C ARG A 100 -1.56 -3.20 -12.90
N GLY A 101 -1.72 -3.29 -14.23
CA GLY A 101 -3.02 -3.38 -14.89
C GLY A 101 -3.57 -2.02 -15.32
N VAL A 102 -3.19 -0.92 -14.65
CA VAL A 102 -3.42 0.46 -15.10
C VAL A 102 -2.28 0.91 -16.01
N GLU A 103 -1.06 0.45 -15.70
CA GLU A 103 0.19 0.75 -16.42
C GLU A 103 0.50 2.25 -16.46
N ASP A 104 0.11 2.94 -15.39
CA ASP A 104 0.41 4.35 -15.11
C ASP A 104 0.33 4.64 -13.60
N PHE A 105 0.70 5.86 -13.21
CA PHE A 105 0.53 6.35 -11.85
C PHE A 105 -0.94 6.61 -11.54
N THR A 106 -1.42 6.04 -10.43
CA THR A 106 -2.77 6.27 -9.91
C THR A 106 -2.78 7.39 -8.86
N LEU A 107 -3.98 7.90 -8.56
CA LEU A 107 -4.16 8.97 -7.57
C LEU A 107 -3.92 8.49 -6.14
N ALA A 108 -4.23 7.23 -5.85
CA ALA A 108 -3.98 6.60 -4.55
C ALA A 108 -4.03 5.07 -4.70
N CYS A 109 -3.21 4.37 -3.91
CA CYS A 109 -3.23 2.92 -3.79
C CYS A 109 -3.24 2.52 -2.31
N GLY A 110 -4.36 1.97 -1.85
CA GLY A 110 -4.53 1.57 -0.45
C GLY A 110 -3.57 0.44 -0.04
N THR A 111 -3.50 -0.61 -0.86
CA THR A 111 -2.57 -1.74 -0.62
C THR A 111 -1.11 -1.33 -0.80
N GLY A 112 -0.82 -0.36 -1.67
CA GLY A 112 0.49 0.25 -1.80
C GLY A 112 0.92 0.99 -0.53
N SER A 113 0.02 1.82 0.03
CA SER A 113 0.25 2.51 1.31
C SER A 113 0.48 1.53 2.45
N ALA A 114 -0.30 0.43 2.49
CA ALA A 114 -0.15 -0.63 3.48
C ALA A 114 1.20 -1.37 3.32
N SER A 115 1.64 -1.63 2.10
CA SER A 115 2.94 -2.27 1.83
C SER A 115 4.11 -1.41 2.27
N VAL A 116 4.05 -0.09 2.06
CA VAL A 116 5.06 0.85 2.59
C VAL A 116 5.09 0.82 4.11
N ALA A 117 3.92 0.83 4.79
CA ALA A 117 3.83 0.74 6.24
C ALA A 117 4.46 -0.56 6.78
N VAL A 118 4.16 -1.70 6.15
CA VAL A 118 4.72 -3.01 6.50
C VAL A 118 6.25 -3.02 6.39
N VAL A 119 6.80 -2.48 5.29
CA VAL A 119 8.26 -2.39 5.08
C VAL A 119 8.92 -1.51 6.13
N LEU A 120 8.36 -0.33 6.40
CA LEU A 120 8.89 0.59 7.41
C LEU A 120 8.84 0.00 8.82
N TRP A 121 7.73 -0.64 9.19
CA TRP A 121 7.59 -1.32 10.48
C TRP A 121 8.60 -2.46 10.63
N LYS A 122 8.73 -3.30 9.61
CA LYS A 122 9.69 -4.41 9.63
C LYS A 122 11.16 -3.96 9.72
N LYS A 123 11.47 -2.76 9.19
CA LYS A 123 12.78 -2.11 9.33
C LYS A 123 12.98 -1.41 10.67
N GLY A 124 12.01 -1.45 11.60
CA GLY A 124 12.06 -0.73 12.87
C GLY A 124 11.93 0.80 12.74
N GLN A 125 11.47 1.26 11.59
CA GLN A 125 11.34 2.69 11.25
C GLN A 125 9.92 3.24 11.46
N LEU A 126 9.01 2.41 11.97
CA LEU A 126 7.62 2.76 12.29
C LEU A 126 7.23 2.07 13.61
N PRO A 127 7.84 2.44 14.76
CA PRO A 127 7.67 1.73 16.03
C PRO A 127 6.22 1.73 16.53
N GLU A 128 5.48 2.82 16.33
CA GLU A 128 4.08 2.95 16.76
C GLU A 128 3.10 2.22 15.81
N GLY A 129 3.58 1.62 14.73
CA GLY A 129 2.75 0.89 13.78
C GLY A 129 1.69 1.74 13.06
N ARG A 130 1.85 3.07 13.02
CA ARG A 130 0.91 3.98 12.36
C ARG A 130 1.61 4.83 11.32
N LEU A 131 1.15 4.76 10.07
CA LEU A 131 1.68 5.54 8.94
C LEU A 131 0.59 6.42 8.33
N ILE A 132 0.93 7.68 8.08
CA ILE A 132 0.14 8.61 7.28
C ILE A 132 0.77 8.65 5.89
N ALA A 133 0.04 8.22 4.87
CA ALA A 133 0.46 8.20 3.48
C ALA A 133 -0.27 9.30 2.70
N GLU A 134 0.47 10.33 2.30
CA GLU A 134 -0.02 11.39 1.42
C GLU A 134 0.06 10.90 -0.03
N ASN A 135 -1.08 10.68 -0.64
CA ASN A 135 -1.22 10.39 -2.07
C ASN A 135 -1.83 11.61 -2.77
N GLU A 136 -1.70 11.70 -4.09
CA GLU A 136 -2.29 12.79 -4.86
C GLU A 136 -3.83 12.84 -4.74
N GLY A 137 -4.50 11.69 -4.65
CA GLY A 137 -5.95 11.56 -4.46
C GLY A 137 -6.42 11.71 -3.03
N GLY A 138 -5.52 11.93 -2.06
CA GLY A 138 -5.88 12.11 -0.66
C GLY A 138 -4.97 11.38 0.31
N THR A 139 -5.22 11.60 1.59
CA THR A 139 -4.43 11.02 2.67
C THR A 139 -5.06 9.74 3.19
N LEU A 140 -4.27 8.68 3.22
CA LEU A 140 -4.61 7.39 3.82
C LEU A 140 -3.84 7.21 5.12
N THR A 141 -4.45 6.53 6.09
CA THR A 141 -3.78 6.12 7.32
C THR A 141 -3.72 4.60 7.36
N VAL A 142 -2.54 4.06 7.60
CA VAL A 142 -2.34 2.63 7.84
C VAL A 142 -1.97 2.43 9.29
N THR A 143 -2.70 1.54 9.97
CA THR A 143 -2.35 1.10 11.32
C THR A 143 -2.08 -0.40 11.29
N LEU A 144 -0.96 -0.81 11.84
CA LEU A 144 -0.59 -2.22 11.90
C LEU A 144 -0.04 -2.57 13.28
N SER A 145 -0.23 -3.81 13.66
CA SER A 145 0.41 -4.43 14.81
C SER A 145 0.93 -5.82 14.45
N GLY A 146 1.85 -6.32 15.25
CA GLY A 146 2.44 -7.62 14.99
C GLY A 146 3.08 -8.22 16.23
N GLU A 147 3.28 -9.53 16.17
CA GLU A 147 3.92 -10.33 17.22
C GLU A 147 5.02 -11.18 16.60
N ASN A 148 6.13 -11.33 17.31
CA ASN A 148 7.27 -12.15 16.87
C ASN A 148 7.77 -11.77 15.46
N GLY A 149 7.71 -10.45 15.13
CA GLY A 149 8.13 -9.92 13.85
C GLY A 149 7.21 -10.24 12.66
N LYS A 150 5.99 -10.76 12.93
CA LYS A 150 4.94 -10.97 11.93
C LYS A 150 3.82 -9.97 12.11
N VAL A 151 3.33 -9.39 11.03
CA VAL A 151 2.14 -8.53 11.06
C VAL A 151 0.91 -9.40 11.31
N THR A 152 0.15 -9.10 12.36
CA THR A 152 -1.08 -9.82 12.74
C THR A 152 -2.34 -9.01 12.48
N GLN A 153 -2.23 -7.69 12.43
CA GLN A 153 -3.31 -6.78 12.09
C GLN A 153 -2.83 -5.72 11.11
N LEU A 154 -3.64 -5.42 10.10
CA LEU A 154 -3.37 -4.38 9.10
C LEU A 154 -4.69 -3.69 8.77
N LEU A 155 -4.78 -2.41 9.12
CA LEU A 155 -5.96 -1.57 8.95
C LEU A 155 -5.63 -0.41 8.03
N LEU A 156 -6.50 -0.16 7.05
CA LEU A 156 -6.42 0.97 6.14
C LEU A 156 -7.61 1.89 6.39
N GLU A 157 -7.34 3.15 6.65
CA GLU A 157 -8.36 4.19 6.84
C GLU A 157 -8.19 5.27 5.79
N GLY A 158 -9.33 5.69 5.21
CA GLY A 158 -9.35 6.76 4.23
C GLY A 158 -10.74 7.35 4.05
N PRO A 159 -10.83 8.46 3.28
CA PRO A 159 -12.11 9.02 2.88
C PRO A 159 -12.80 8.11 1.86
N ALA A 160 -14.12 8.06 1.92
CA ALA A 160 -14.96 7.46 0.88
C ALA A 160 -16.26 8.23 0.79
N GLU A 161 -16.75 8.41 -0.43
CA GLU A 161 -17.97 9.14 -0.74
C GLU A 161 -18.81 8.34 -1.73
N ILE A 162 -20.13 8.34 -1.54
CA ILE A 162 -21.09 7.76 -2.50
C ILE A 162 -21.31 8.80 -3.59
N VAL A 163 -20.78 8.54 -4.77
CA VAL A 163 -20.91 9.44 -5.93
C VAL A 163 -22.11 9.12 -6.81
N ASN A 164 -22.65 7.88 -6.75
CA ASN A 164 -23.86 7.47 -7.48
C ASN A 164 -24.49 6.24 -6.84
N ILE A 165 -25.83 6.12 -6.98
CA ILE A 165 -26.60 4.94 -6.61
C ILE A 165 -27.38 4.54 -7.87
N THR A 166 -27.17 3.31 -8.37
CA THR A 166 -27.90 2.74 -9.51
C THR A 166 -28.68 1.52 -9.02
N GLU A 167 -29.97 1.46 -9.35
CA GLU A 167 -30.75 0.22 -9.20
C GLU A 167 -30.42 -0.72 -10.37
N LEU A 168 -30.16 -2.00 -10.07
CA LEU A 168 -29.88 -3.07 -11.03
C LEU A 168 -31.17 -3.77 -11.43
#